data_8f38ff9bf1fa7535ec43960dc80665d6
#
_entry.id   8f38ff9bf1fa7535ec43960dc80665d6
#
_cell.length_a   1.000
_cell.length_b   1.000
_cell.length_c   1.000
_cell.angle_alpha   90.00
_cell.angle_beta   90.00
_cell.angle_gamma   90.00
#
_symmetry.space_group_name_H-M   'P 1'
#
loop_
_entity.id
_entity.type
_entity.pdbx_description
1 polymer ?
#
loop_
_entity_poly.entity_id
_entity_poly.type
_entity_poly.pdbx_seq_one_letter_code
_entity_poly.pdbx_strand_id
1 'polypeptide(L)'
;MNNGTKIIHYENDMAWTDNFGNYGSAFCYGSFISKNDVYTKFDLYCENKNQNGDVLWSFYTRPNTEYDAGTGEAYYIDGKGDYLNLIGTKCIFSTKYFEKKIFSKTKCKIT
;
A
#
# COMPACT_ATOMS: atom_id res chain seq x y z
N MET A 1 10.93 -20.26 10.36
CA MET A 1 11.99 -20.04 11.37
C MET A 1 11.58 -20.71 12.67
N ASN A 2 12.55 -21.08 13.47
CA ASN A 2 12.30 -21.88 14.66
C ASN A 2 11.55 -21.17 15.80
N ASN A 3 11.46 -19.85 15.71
CA ASN A 3 10.81 -19.02 16.75
C ASN A 3 9.34 -18.68 16.45
N GLY A 4 8.71 -19.42 15.54
CA GLY A 4 7.33 -19.16 15.16
C GLY A 4 7.15 -18.01 14.17
N THR A 5 8.25 -17.46 13.66
CA THR A 5 8.21 -16.39 12.65
C THR A 5 8.09 -16.98 11.25
N LYS A 6 7.16 -16.45 10.46
CA LYS A 6 6.96 -16.83 9.06
C LYS A 6 7.07 -15.59 8.19
N ILE A 7 7.73 -15.74 7.05
CA ILE A 7 7.79 -14.71 6.01
C ILE A 7 6.99 -15.24 4.83
N ILE A 8 5.97 -14.49 4.44
CA ILE A 8 5.04 -14.90 3.39
C ILE A 8 5.19 -13.94 2.23
N HIS A 9 5.53 -14.46 1.05
CA HIS A 9 5.50 -13.68 -0.20
C HIS A 9 4.06 -13.38 -0.57
N TYR A 10 3.82 -12.14 -1.04
CA TYR A 10 2.47 -11.69 -1.35
C TYR A 10 2.47 -10.87 -2.62
N GLU A 11 1.47 -11.14 -3.47
CA GLU A 11 1.18 -10.36 -4.66
C GLU A 11 -0.31 -10.10 -4.73
N ASN A 12 -0.71 -8.92 -5.18
CA ASN A 12 -2.10 -8.64 -5.43
C ASN A 12 -2.31 -7.61 -6.53
N ASP A 13 -3.50 -7.60 -7.08
CA ASP A 13 -4.03 -6.53 -7.90
C ASP A 13 -5.09 -5.81 -7.07
N MET A 14 -5.06 -4.49 -7.08
CA MET A 14 -6.05 -3.73 -6.34
C MET A 14 -6.49 -2.48 -7.09
N ALA A 15 -7.68 -1.99 -6.76
CA ALA A 15 -8.15 -0.67 -7.14
C ALA A 15 -7.89 0.29 -5.99
N TRP A 16 -7.62 1.55 -6.32
CA TRP A 16 -7.31 2.55 -5.31
C TRP A 16 -7.91 3.91 -5.66
N THR A 17 -8.06 4.71 -4.64
CA THR A 17 -8.42 6.13 -4.77
C THR A 17 -7.61 6.93 -3.74
N ASP A 18 -7.37 8.21 -4.05
CA ASP A 18 -6.71 9.11 -3.12
C ASP A 18 -7.58 10.34 -2.84
N ASN A 19 -7.07 11.23 -1.98
CA ASN A 19 -7.81 12.45 -1.62
C ASN A 19 -7.54 13.62 -2.56
N PHE A 20 -6.82 13.39 -3.68
CA PHE A 20 -6.57 14.39 -4.73
C PHE A 20 -7.49 14.22 -5.94
N GLY A 21 -8.42 13.27 -5.87
CA GLY A 21 -9.34 12.99 -6.95
C GLY A 21 -8.84 11.96 -7.94
N ASN A 22 -7.73 11.31 -7.66
CA ASN A 22 -7.18 10.26 -8.53
C ASN A 22 -7.72 8.89 -8.13
N TYR A 23 -7.83 8.02 -9.12
CA TYR A 23 -8.21 6.62 -8.93
C TYR A 23 -7.54 5.77 -10.00
N GLY A 24 -7.41 4.49 -9.73
CA GLY A 24 -6.78 3.60 -10.69
C GLY A 24 -6.61 2.18 -10.17
N SER A 25 -5.65 1.50 -10.79
CA SER A 25 -5.30 0.14 -10.43
C SER A 25 -3.84 0.04 -10.00
N ALA A 26 -3.51 -1.00 -9.26
CA ALA A 26 -2.17 -1.25 -8.80
C ALA A 26 -1.87 -2.74 -8.82
N PHE A 27 -0.62 -3.06 -9.15
CA PHE A 27 -0.05 -4.38 -8.90
C PHE A 27 0.98 -4.23 -7.79
N CYS A 28 0.81 -4.97 -6.71
CA CYS A 28 1.64 -4.89 -5.54
C CYS A 28 2.30 -6.22 -5.23
N TYR A 29 3.53 -6.16 -4.76
CA TYR A 29 4.28 -7.34 -4.35
C TYR A 29 5.13 -7.01 -3.12
N GLY A 30 5.38 -8.02 -2.31
CA GLY A 30 6.17 -7.85 -1.11
C GLY A 30 6.03 -9.03 -0.16
N SER A 31 6.09 -8.74 1.12
CA SER A 31 6.03 -9.78 2.14
C SER A 31 5.21 -9.37 3.34
N PHE A 32 4.59 -10.37 3.94
CA PHE A 32 4.03 -10.30 5.30
C PHE A 32 4.93 -11.06 6.25
N ILE A 33 5.10 -10.52 7.43
CA ILE A 33 5.78 -11.21 8.51
C ILE A 33 4.75 -11.53 9.59
N SER A 34 4.64 -12.82 9.93
CA SER A 34 3.78 -13.25 11.02
C SER A 34 4.61 -13.90 12.11
N LYS A 35 4.15 -13.76 13.35
CA LYS A 35 4.73 -14.42 14.50
C LYS A 35 3.61 -15.07 15.30
N ASN A 36 3.68 -16.39 15.47
CA ASN A 36 2.65 -17.17 16.16
C ASN A 36 1.25 -16.91 15.57
N ASP A 37 1.17 -16.91 14.22
CA ASP A 37 -0.06 -16.69 13.43
C ASP A 37 -0.66 -15.29 13.54
N VAL A 38 0.08 -14.32 14.07
CA VAL A 38 -0.32 -12.91 14.09
C VAL A 38 0.54 -12.13 13.10
N TYR A 39 -0.08 -11.41 12.18
CA TYR A 39 0.64 -10.55 11.25
C TYR A 39 1.16 -9.33 12.00
N THR A 40 2.49 -9.20 12.08
CA THR A 40 3.15 -8.13 12.84
C THR A 40 3.64 -7.01 11.95
N LYS A 41 3.93 -7.31 10.67
CA LYS A 41 4.49 -6.35 9.76
C LYS A 41 4.20 -6.77 8.32
N PHE A 42 3.99 -5.78 7.43
CA PHE A 42 4.08 -6.04 6.00
C PHE A 42 4.74 -4.86 5.28
N ASP A 43 5.36 -5.18 4.15
CA ASP A 43 5.95 -4.22 3.24
C ASP A 43 5.56 -4.60 1.82
N LEU A 44 4.96 -3.67 1.07
CA LEU A 44 4.51 -3.89 -0.29
C LEU A 44 5.01 -2.77 -1.19
N TYR A 45 5.53 -3.14 -2.34
CA TYR A 45 5.86 -2.21 -3.42
C TYR A 45 4.78 -2.30 -4.49
N CYS A 46 4.29 -1.16 -4.92
CA CYS A 46 3.19 -1.11 -5.87
C CYS A 46 3.55 -0.29 -7.10
N GLU A 47 3.22 -0.83 -8.27
CA GLU A 47 3.20 -0.09 -9.51
C GLU A 47 1.74 0.29 -9.77
N ASN A 48 1.48 1.58 -9.81
CA ASN A 48 0.13 2.12 -9.88
C ASN A 48 -0.09 2.85 -11.20
N LYS A 49 -1.32 2.82 -11.69
CA LYS A 49 -1.74 3.55 -12.88
C LYS A 49 -3.03 4.28 -12.55
N ASN A 50 -3.06 5.60 -12.82
CA ASN A 50 -4.25 6.39 -12.56
C ASN A 50 -5.20 6.42 -13.76
N GLN A 51 -6.30 7.17 -13.62
CA GLN A 51 -7.34 7.29 -14.65
C GLN A 51 -6.82 7.91 -15.97
N ASN A 52 -5.71 8.64 -15.92
CA ASN A 52 -5.09 9.25 -17.10
C ASN A 52 -3.97 8.41 -17.71
N GLY A 53 -3.71 7.22 -17.12
CA GLY A 53 -2.63 6.36 -17.58
C GLY A 53 -1.25 6.73 -17.03
N ASP A 54 -1.16 7.69 -16.13
CA ASP A 54 0.09 8.03 -15.46
C ASP A 54 0.51 6.93 -14.52
N VAL A 55 1.80 6.58 -14.54
CA VAL A 55 2.35 5.52 -13.71
C VAL A 55 3.07 6.15 -12.52
N LEU A 56 2.84 5.57 -11.35
CA LEU A 56 3.56 5.95 -10.15
C LEU A 56 3.92 4.71 -9.35
N TRP A 57 4.98 4.80 -8.59
CA TRP A 57 5.45 3.74 -7.72
C TRP A 57 5.29 4.17 -6.29
N SER A 58 4.77 3.26 -5.47
CA SER A 58 4.53 3.53 -4.06
C SER A 58 4.98 2.36 -3.20
N PHE A 59 5.17 2.67 -1.92
CA PHE A 59 5.54 1.70 -0.90
C PHE A 59 4.50 1.75 0.21
N TYR A 60 3.89 0.61 0.48
CA TYR A 60 2.91 0.45 1.55
C TYR A 60 3.54 -0.36 2.66
N THR A 61 3.43 0.13 3.88
CA THR A 61 4.00 -0.56 5.03
C THR A 61 3.07 -0.49 6.22
N ARG A 62 3.08 -1.58 6.99
CA ARG A 62 2.53 -1.62 8.33
C ARG A 62 3.70 -2.01 9.24
N PRO A 63 4.42 -1.00 9.79
CA PRO A 63 5.68 -1.27 10.45
C PRO A 63 5.54 -1.98 11.80
N ASN A 64 4.35 -1.94 12.40
CA ASN A 64 4.09 -2.56 13.70
C ASN A 64 2.59 -2.80 13.90
N THR A 65 2.22 -3.28 15.07
CA THR A 65 0.84 -3.60 15.41
C THR A 65 0.01 -2.42 15.93
N GLU A 66 0.55 -1.20 15.92
CA GLU A 66 -0.19 0.00 16.32
C GLU A 66 -1.29 0.35 15.33
N TYR A 67 -1.11 -0.03 14.05
CA TYR A 67 -2.12 0.17 13.02
C TYR A 67 -3.12 -0.99 13.04
N ASP A 68 -4.40 -0.65 12.86
CA ASP A 68 -5.45 -1.66 12.71
C ASP A 68 -5.23 -2.47 11.44
N ALA A 69 -5.80 -3.68 11.41
CA ALA A 69 -5.73 -4.52 10.22
C ALA A 69 -6.29 -3.78 9.01
N GLY A 70 -5.55 -3.84 7.91
CA GLY A 70 -5.92 -3.15 6.67
C GLY A 70 -5.55 -1.68 6.62
N THR A 71 -4.90 -1.14 7.66
CA THR A 71 -4.41 0.24 7.67
C THR A 71 -2.89 0.28 7.78
N GLY A 72 -2.29 1.41 7.45
CA GLY A 72 -0.85 1.60 7.54
C GLY A 72 -0.41 2.89 6.87
N GLU A 73 0.86 2.94 6.52
CA GLU A 73 1.49 4.10 5.91
C GLU A 73 1.81 3.81 4.44
N ALA A 74 1.66 4.82 3.59
CA ALA A 74 2.02 4.75 2.18
C ALA A 74 2.93 5.91 1.83
N TYR A 75 3.90 5.63 0.97
CA TYR A 75 4.86 6.64 0.49
C TYR A 75 4.93 6.55 -1.03
N TYR A 76 4.91 7.70 -1.71
CA TYR A 76 5.21 7.75 -3.13
C TYR A 76 6.73 7.75 -3.31
N ILE A 77 7.23 6.80 -4.09
CA ILE A 77 8.66 6.60 -4.32
C ILE A 77 9.10 7.30 -5.60
N ASP A 78 8.30 7.19 -6.64
CA ASP A 78 8.58 7.73 -7.96
C ASP A 78 7.25 7.95 -8.69
N GLY A 79 7.26 8.77 -9.73
CA GLY A 79 6.05 9.03 -10.49
C GLY A 79 6.30 10.04 -11.59
N LYS A 80 5.25 10.29 -12.36
CA LYS A 80 5.26 11.27 -13.46
C LYS A 80 4.13 12.27 -13.27
N GLY A 81 4.27 13.43 -13.92
CA GLY A 81 3.25 14.47 -13.88
C GLY A 81 3.05 15.01 -12.47
N ASP A 82 1.80 15.08 -12.04
CA ASP A 82 1.45 15.66 -10.73
C ASP A 82 2.02 14.87 -9.55
N TYR A 83 2.37 13.60 -9.76
CA TYR A 83 2.93 12.75 -8.69
C TYR A 83 4.36 13.12 -8.33
N LEU A 84 5.09 13.85 -9.17
CA LEU A 84 6.44 14.31 -8.85
C LEU A 84 6.46 15.14 -7.57
N ASN A 85 5.39 15.87 -7.30
CA ASN A 85 5.29 16.72 -6.10
C ASN A 85 4.95 15.93 -4.84
N LEU A 86 4.60 14.66 -5.00
CA LEU A 86 4.21 13.80 -3.88
C LEU A 86 5.33 12.87 -3.42
N ILE A 87 6.45 12.84 -4.12
CA ILE A 87 7.57 11.97 -3.78
C ILE A 87 8.07 12.33 -2.39
N GLY A 88 8.19 11.30 -1.52
CA GLY A 88 8.59 11.47 -0.13
C GLY A 88 7.47 11.87 0.82
N THR A 89 6.26 12.09 0.30
CA THR A 89 5.10 12.41 1.14
C THR A 89 4.60 11.16 1.84
N LYS A 90 4.37 11.28 3.15
CA LYS A 90 3.77 10.22 3.95
C LYS A 90 2.25 10.27 3.83
N CYS A 91 1.66 9.14 3.51
CA CYS A 91 0.23 8.99 3.41
C CYS A 91 -0.25 7.90 4.36
N ILE A 92 -1.53 7.92 4.69
CA ILE A 92 -2.19 6.85 5.46
C ILE A 92 -3.12 6.13 4.50
N PHE A 93 -3.09 4.82 4.50
CA PHE A 93 -4.00 4.03 3.68
C PHE A 93 -4.90 3.15 4.53
N SER A 94 -6.06 2.83 3.97
CA SER A 94 -6.94 1.79 4.50
C SER A 94 -7.40 0.91 3.35
N THR A 95 -7.43 -0.39 3.59
CA THR A 95 -7.79 -1.40 2.60
C THR A 95 -9.06 -2.09 3.03
N LYS A 96 -9.98 -2.24 2.08
CA LYS A 96 -11.22 -2.98 2.28
C LYS A 96 -11.28 -4.14 1.29
N TYR A 97 -11.78 -5.26 1.76
CA TYR A 97 -12.02 -6.44 0.95
C TYR A 97 -13.52 -6.56 0.72
N PHE A 98 -13.92 -6.60 -0.54
CA PHE A 98 -15.31 -6.83 -0.91
C PHE A 98 -15.36 -7.96 -1.90
N GLU A 99 -16.00 -9.06 -1.51
CA GLU A 99 -16.00 -10.31 -2.24
C GLU A 99 -14.55 -10.76 -2.47
N LYS A 100 -14.09 -10.83 -3.74
CA LYS A 100 -12.70 -11.19 -4.06
C LYS A 100 -11.87 -9.98 -4.50
N LYS A 101 -12.38 -8.77 -4.28
CA LYS A 101 -11.73 -7.54 -4.73
C LYS A 101 -11.10 -6.80 -3.56
N ILE A 102 -9.97 -6.18 -3.83
CA ILE A 102 -9.25 -5.37 -2.86
C ILE A 102 -9.37 -3.91 -3.30
N PHE A 103 -9.81 -3.07 -2.38
CA PHE A 103 -9.93 -1.64 -2.61
C PHE A 103 -9.14 -0.88 -1.54
N SER A 104 -8.27 0.03 -1.97
CA SER A 104 -7.45 0.83 -1.08
C SER A 104 -7.81 2.30 -1.21
N LYS A 105 -7.96 2.96 -0.08
CA LYS A 105 -8.15 4.41 0.00
C LYS A 105 -6.92 5.01 0.68
N THR A 106 -6.26 5.94 -0.01
CA THR A 106 -5.04 6.58 0.46
C THR A 106 -5.30 8.06 0.71
N LYS A 107 -4.89 8.54 1.85
CA LYS A 107 -5.02 9.94 2.23
C LYS A 107 -3.64 10.50 2.53
N CYS A 108 -3.24 11.51 1.75
CA CYS A 108 -1.96 12.17 1.88
C CYS A 108 -2.15 13.58 2.41
N LYS A 109 -1.20 14.01 3.23
CA LYS A 109 -1.17 15.38 3.74
C LYS A 109 0.02 16.08 3.10
N ILE A 110 -0.24 17.11 2.33
CA ILE A 110 0.80 17.96 1.74
C ILE A 110 1.13 19.05 2.76
N THR A 111 2.41 19.13 3.08
CA THR A 111 2.93 20.20 3.95
C THR A 111 3.57 21.29 3.12
#